data_6a09a95df27cda0707b533be68d10398
#
_entry.id   6a09a95df27cda0707b533be68d10398
#
_cell.length_a   1.000
_cell.length_b   1.000
_cell.length_c   1.000
_cell.angle_alpha   90.00
_cell.angle_beta   90.00
_cell.angle_gamma   90.00
#
_symmetry.space_group_name_H-M   'P 1'
#
loop_
_entity.id
_entity.type
_entity.pdbx_description
1 polymer ?
#
loop_
_entity_poly.entity_id
_entity_poly.type
_entity_poly.pdbx_seq_one_letter_code
_entity_poly.pdbx_strand_id
1 'polypeptide(L)'
;MILANLPEFLRTPILKKRMLEFFSMSESDKREIINNALEAGPTIPFPNFSKLFKTWLEVLTTITEEQRGLMFSKYIDEIGSAPQKLINFNLDGIFEIFLSLDSSKKEILTNSIKDRKSVV
;
A
#
# COMPACT_ATOMS: atom_id res chain seq x y z
N MET A 1 -6.05 -4.48 15.83
CA MET A 1 -4.75 -4.09 15.32
C MET A 1 -4.23 -2.82 15.98
N ILE A 2 -3.05 -2.90 16.58
CA ILE A 2 -2.53 -1.81 17.43
C ILE A 2 -2.25 -0.53 16.64
N LEU A 3 -1.67 -0.65 15.44
CA LEU A 3 -1.32 0.51 14.62
C LEU A 3 -2.51 1.39 14.25
N ALA A 4 -3.65 0.77 13.96
CA ALA A 4 -4.86 1.51 13.57
C ALA A 4 -5.39 2.38 14.72
N ASN A 5 -5.08 2.01 15.97
CA ASN A 5 -5.55 2.73 17.14
C ASN A 5 -4.62 3.85 17.56
N LEU A 6 -3.42 3.94 16.96
CA LEU A 6 -2.47 5.00 17.27
C LEU A 6 -2.87 6.31 16.58
N PRO A 7 -2.55 7.46 17.20
CA PRO A 7 -2.68 8.73 16.49
C PRO A 7 -1.83 8.75 15.22
N GLU A 8 -2.24 9.54 14.25
CA GLU A 8 -1.55 9.61 12.95
C GLU A 8 -0.08 9.97 13.10
N PHE A 9 0.27 10.90 13.99
CA PHE A 9 1.66 11.34 14.16
C PHE A 9 2.59 10.22 14.68
N LEU A 10 2.03 9.18 15.31
CA LEU A 10 2.78 7.99 15.72
C LEU A 10 2.72 6.89 14.67
N ARG A 11 1.58 6.75 14.01
CA ARG A 11 1.38 5.71 13.00
C ARG A 11 2.24 5.93 11.77
N THR A 12 2.35 7.17 11.31
CA THR A 12 3.10 7.52 10.10
C THR A 12 4.57 7.13 10.18
N PRO A 13 5.32 7.52 11.23
CA PRO A 13 6.74 7.13 11.32
C PRO A 13 6.95 5.62 11.40
N ILE A 14 6.06 4.90 12.09
CA ILE A 14 6.17 3.45 12.22
C ILE A 14 5.97 2.78 10.86
N LEU A 15 4.94 3.19 10.13
CA LEU A 15 4.70 2.63 8.80
C LEU A 15 5.81 2.97 7.81
N LYS A 16 6.35 4.19 7.89
CA LYS A 16 7.47 4.58 7.04
C LYS A 16 8.70 3.72 7.31
N LYS A 17 9.01 3.48 8.58
CA LYS A 17 10.14 2.63 8.96
C LYS A 17 9.97 1.22 8.38
N ARG A 18 8.80 0.64 8.54
CA ARG A 18 8.51 -0.70 8.02
C ARG A 18 8.59 -0.75 6.50
N MET A 19 8.09 0.29 5.84
CA MET A 19 8.15 0.38 4.39
C MET A 19 9.59 0.44 3.89
N LEU A 20 10.45 1.23 4.54
CA LEU A 20 11.85 1.32 4.15
C LEU A 20 12.60 0.01 4.41
N GLU A 21 12.28 -0.68 5.50
CA GLU A 21 12.86 -1.99 5.79
C GLU A 21 12.51 -3.03 4.72
N PHE A 22 11.32 -2.93 4.15
CA PHE A 22 10.86 -3.82 3.08
C PHE A 22 11.85 -3.84 1.90
N PHE A 23 12.41 -2.69 1.54
CA PHE A 23 13.28 -2.60 0.35
C PHE A 23 14.62 -3.32 0.54
N SER A 24 15.03 -3.58 1.77
CA SER A 24 16.27 -4.31 2.05
C SER A 24 16.06 -5.81 2.25
N MET A 25 14.83 -6.28 2.18
CA MET A 25 14.52 -7.70 2.35
C MET A 25 14.81 -8.52 1.10
N SER A 26 14.95 -9.84 1.27
CA SER A 26 15.05 -10.76 0.15
C SER A 26 13.74 -10.78 -0.65
N GLU A 27 13.80 -11.25 -1.88
CA GLU A 27 12.58 -11.37 -2.71
C GLU A 27 11.55 -12.29 -2.06
N SER A 28 11.99 -13.36 -1.42
CA SER A 28 11.12 -14.28 -0.70
C SER A 28 10.39 -13.59 0.46
N ASP A 29 11.11 -12.80 1.25
CA ASP A 29 10.53 -12.08 2.38
C ASP A 29 9.56 -10.98 1.93
N LYS A 30 9.91 -10.27 0.86
CA LYS A 30 9.01 -9.26 0.28
C LYS A 30 7.69 -9.88 -0.14
N ARG A 31 7.76 -11.03 -0.82
CA ARG A 31 6.56 -11.74 -1.28
C ARG A 31 5.69 -12.17 -0.10
N GLU A 32 6.32 -12.69 0.95
CA GLU A 32 5.61 -13.12 2.13
C GLU A 32 4.87 -11.97 2.80
N ILE A 33 5.51 -10.80 2.93
CA ILE A 33 4.89 -9.62 3.53
C ILE A 33 3.68 -9.17 2.72
N ILE A 34 3.81 -9.12 1.39
CA ILE A 34 2.72 -8.71 0.52
C ILE A 34 1.54 -9.69 0.65
N ASN A 35 1.82 -10.97 0.60
CA ASN A 35 0.76 -11.98 0.71
C ASN A 35 0.08 -11.95 2.07
N ASN A 36 0.83 -11.72 3.14
CA ASN A 36 0.25 -11.57 4.47
C ASN A 36 -0.66 -10.35 4.53
N ALA A 37 -0.28 -9.24 3.90
CA ALA A 37 -1.11 -8.04 3.85
C ALA A 37 -2.40 -8.29 3.06
N LEU A 38 -2.32 -9.00 1.94
CA LEU A 38 -3.50 -9.33 1.14
C LEU A 38 -4.45 -10.27 1.86
N GLU A 39 -3.93 -11.17 2.68
CA GLU A 39 -4.77 -12.06 3.48
C GLU A 39 -5.38 -11.37 4.69
N ALA A 40 -4.60 -10.55 5.39
CA ALA A 40 -5.04 -9.90 6.61
C ALA A 40 -5.96 -8.71 6.36
N GLY A 41 -5.73 -7.97 5.27
CA GLY A 41 -6.47 -6.74 4.99
C GLY A 41 -7.98 -6.88 5.08
N PRO A 42 -8.58 -7.87 4.40
CA PRO A 42 -10.05 -8.02 4.45
C PRO A 42 -10.59 -8.41 5.83
N THR A 43 -9.75 -8.91 6.72
CA THR A 43 -10.17 -9.30 8.07
C THR A 43 -10.19 -8.13 9.05
N ILE A 44 -9.60 -7.01 8.69
CA ILE A 44 -9.55 -5.81 9.54
C ILE A 44 -10.86 -5.04 9.36
N PRO A 45 -11.53 -4.61 10.45
CA PRO A 45 -12.73 -3.76 10.32
C PRO A 45 -12.43 -2.57 9.42
N PHE A 46 -13.32 -2.28 8.48
CA PHE A 46 -13.02 -1.29 7.45
C PHE A 46 -12.61 0.08 7.98
N PRO A 47 -13.21 0.64 9.05
CA PRO A 47 -12.74 1.91 9.60
C PRO A 47 -11.27 1.90 10.00
N ASN A 48 -10.80 0.77 10.56
CA ASN A 48 -9.40 0.61 10.94
C ASN A 48 -8.50 0.42 9.72
N PHE A 49 -8.95 -0.42 8.78
CA PHE A 49 -8.25 -0.62 7.52
C PHE A 49 -8.08 0.71 6.78
N SER A 50 -9.14 1.51 6.74
CA SER A 50 -9.13 2.81 6.06
C SER A 50 -8.04 3.72 6.60
N LYS A 51 -7.89 3.79 7.93
CA LYS A 51 -6.84 4.61 8.55
C LYS A 51 -5.45 4.12 8.17
N LEU A 52 -5.22 2.82 8.23
CA LEU A 52 -3.93 2.23 7.89
C LEU A 52 -3.60 2.42 6.42
N PHE A 53 -4.56 2.15 5.55
CA PHE A 53 -4.35 2.22 4.12
C PHE A 53 -4.10 3.66 3.65
N LYS A 54 -4.84 4.62 4.19
CA LYS A 54 -4.62 6.04 3.88
C LYS A 54 -3.22 6.46 4.28
N THR A 55 -2.79 6.10 5.50
CA THR A 55 -1.45 6.42 5.98
C THR A 55 -0.39 5.76 5.08
N TRP A 56 -0.61 4.51 4.68
CA TRP A 56 0.30 3.79 3.81
C TRP A 56 0.45 4.50 2.45
N LEU A 57 -0.65 4.93 1.86
CA LEU A 57 -0.61 5.68 0.60
C LEU A 57 0.13 7.01 0.76
N GLU A 58 -0.10 7.71 1.87
CA GLU A 58 0.58 8.97 2.15
C GLU A 58 2.09 8.77 2.33
N VAL A 59 2.49 7.71 3.01
CA VAL A 59 3.91 7.38 3.18
C VAL A 59 4.56 7.07 1.82
N LEU A 60 3.84 6.39 0.91
CA LEU A 60 4.35 6.12 -0.43
C LEU A 60 4.75 7.40 -1.18
N THR A 61 4.06 8.51 -0.92
CA THR A 61 4.39 9.78 -1.59
C THR A 61 5.67 10.41 -1.04
N THR A 62 6.19 9.93 0.08
CA THR A 62 7.39 10.48 0.72
C THR A 62 8.67 9.71 0.41
N ILE A 63 8.57 8.55 -0.22
CA ILE A 63 9.74 7.76 -0.63
C ILE A 63 10.13 8.12 -2.07
N THR A 64 11.24 7.56 -2.56
CA THR A 64 11.69 7.87 -3.92
C THR A 64 10.75 7.28 -4.96
N GLU A 65 10.79 7.85 -6.17
CA GLU A 65 9.98 7.34 -7.28
C GLU A 65 10.36 5.90 -7.62
N GLU A 66 11.65 5.58 -7.57
CA GLU A 66 12.14 4.22 -7.81
C GLU A 66 11.58 3.23 -6.78
N GLN A 67 11.62 3.59 -5.49
CA GLN A 67 11.07 2.77 -4.42
C GLN A 67 9.57 2.58 -4.57
N ARG A 68 8.87 3.66 -4.90
CA ARG A 68 7.41 3.63 -5.09
C ARG A 68 7.03 2.73 -6.26
N GLY A 69 7.76 2.84 -7.37
CA GLY A 69 7.55 1.98 -8.53
C GLY A 69 7.79 0.51 -8.21
N LEU A 70 8.83 0.23 -7.42
CA LEU A 70 9.12 -1.14 -6.99
C LEU A 70 7.99 -1.70 -6.12
N MET A 71 7.48 -0.90 -5.18
CA MET A 71 6.38 -1.32 -4.31
C MET A 71 5.14 -1.68 -5.13
N PHE A 72 4.73 -0.80 -6.04
CA PHE A 72 3.58 -1.08 -6.91
C PHE A 72 3.81 -2.32 -7.77
N SER A 73 5.01 -2.45 -8.32
CA SER A 73 5.36 -3.60 -9.14
C SER A 73 5.19 -4.92 -8.38
N LYS A 74 5.68 -4.96 -7.14
CA LYS A 74 5.60 -6.18 -6.33
C LYS A 74 4.16 -6.54 -5.98
N TYR A 75 3.34 -5.54 -5.62
CA TYR A 75 1.92 -5.78 -5.35
C TYR A 75 1.19 -6.23 -6.60
N ILE A 76 1.44 -5.59 -7.75
CA ILE A 76 0.81 -5.97 -9.01
C ILE A 76 1.17 -7.40 -9.39
N ASP A 77 2.43 -7.79 -9.22
CA ASP A 77 2.87 -9.15 -9.54
C ASP A 77 2.18 -10.19 -8.66
N GLU A 78 2.07 -9.93 -7.35
CA GLU A 78 1.41 -10.89 -6.45
C GLU A 78 -0.10 -10.95 -6.67
N ILE A 79 -0.74 -9.82 -6.94
CA ILE A 79 -2.16 -9.79 -7.26
C ILE A 79 -2.41 -10.47 -8.59
N GLY A 80 -1.54 -10.23 -9.58
CA GLY A 80 -1.67 -10.84 -10.90
C GLY A 80 -1.57 -12.35 -10.89
N SER A 81 -0.75 -12.91 -9.99
CA SER A 81 -0.63 -14.37 -9.86
C SER A 81 -1.77 -15.00 -9.07
N ALA A 82 -2.52 -14.21 -8.30
CA ALA A 82 -3.65 -14.72 -7.50
C ALA A 82 -4.74 -13.64 -7.37
N PRO A 83 -5.44 -13.32 -8.49
CA PRO A 83 -6.45 -12.23 -8.48
C PRO A 83 -7.58 -12.45 -7.48
N GLN A 84 -7.88 -13.70 -7.15
CA GLN A 84 -8.93 -14.02 -6.18
C GLN A 84 -8.66 -13.44 -4.79
N LYS A 85 -7.43 -13.05 -4.49
CA LYS A 85 -7.10 -12.43 -3.20
C LYS A 85 -7.78 -11.07 -3.01
N LEU A 86 -8.23 -10.43 -4.08
CA LEU A 86 -8.93 -9.17 -4.00
C LEU A 86 -10.43 -9.31 -3.75
N ILE A 87 -10.99 -10.52 -3.86
CA ILE A 87 -12.45 -10.73 -3.77
C ILE A 87 -13.03 -10.25 -2.44
N ASN A 88 -12.30 -10.43 -1.36
CA ASN A 88 -12.78 -10.08 -0.03
C ASN A 88 -12.53 -8.63 0.37
N PHE A 89 -11.86 -7.85 -0.48
CA PHE A 89 -11.62 -6.43 -0.21
C PHE A 89 -12.82 -5.59 -0.61
N ASN A 90 -13.05 -4.53 0.15
CA ASN A 90 -14.01 -3.49 -0.22
C ASN A 90 -13.32 -2.55 -1.22
N LEU A 91 -13.37 -2.91 -2.50
CA LEU A 91 -12.67 -2.17 -3.56
C LEU A 91 -13.24 -0.75 -3.73
N ASP A 92 -14.56 -0.58 -3.61
CA ASP A 92 -15.17 0.74 -3.69
C ASP A 92 -14.67 1.65 -2.57
N GLY A 93 -14.59 1.11 -1.35
CA GLY A 93 -14.06 1.85 -0.20
C GLY A 93 -12.60 2.20 -0.37
N ILE A 94 -11.79 1.28 -0.91
CA ILE A 94 -10.38 1.54 -1.21
C ILE A 94 -10.23 2.68 -2.20
N PHE A 95 -11.04 2.68 -3.24
CA PHE A 95 -11.03 3.74 -4.24
C PHE A 95 -11.41 5.09 -3.63
N GLU A 96 -12.40 5.10 -2.73
CA GLU A 96 -12.78 6.33 -2.03
C GLU A 96 -11.66 6.86 -1.13
N ILE A 97 -10.90 5.96 -0.49
CA ILE A 97 -9.74 6.38 0.31
C ILE A 97 -8.72 7.09 -0.59
N PHE A 98 -8.43 6.52 -1.75
CA PHE A 98 -7.53 7.15 -2.71
C PHE A 98 -8.02 8.53 -3.12
N LEU A 99 -9.31 8.65 -3.44
CA LEU A 99 -9.90 9.93 -3.85
C LEU A 99 -9.89 10.98 -2.73
N SER A 100 -9.81 10.56 -1.48
CA SER A 100 -9.76 11.46 -0.33
C SER A 100 -8.40 12.12 -0.11
N LEU A 101 -7.37 11.66 -0.81
CA LEU A 101 -6.03 12.24 -0.69
C LEU A 101 -5.96 13.61 -1.34
N ASP A 102 -4.99 14.42 -0.92
CA ASP A 102 -4.71 15.71 -1.57
C ASP A 102 -4.39 15.49 -3.05
N SER A 103 -4.72 16.47 -3.88
CA SER A 103 -4.51 16.37 -5.33
C SER A 103 -3.07 16.08 -5.69
N SER A 104 -2.10 16.70 -4.99
CA SER A 104 -0.68 16.47 -5.24
C SER A 104 -0.27 15.03 -4.95
N LYS A 105 -0.79 14.45 -3.88
CA LYS A 105 -0.51 13.06 -3.53
C LYS A 105 -1.13 12.08 -4.52
N LYS A 106 -2.38 12.33 -4.93
CA LYS A 106 -3.02 11.52 -5.97
C LYS A 106 -2.23 11.53 -7.27
N GLU A 107 -1.72 12.70 -7.65
CA GLU A 107 -0.93 12.82 -8.87
C GLU A 107 0.36 12.02 -8.79
N ILE A 108 1.08 12.11 -7.66
CA ILE A 108 2.32 11.35 -7.45
C ILE A 108 2.05 9.84 -7.61
N LEU A 109 1.00 9.33 -6.96
CA LEU A 109 0.68 7.91 -7.02
C LEU A 109 0.23 7.48 -8.42
N THR A 110 -0.60 8.29 -9.06
CA THR A 110 -1.10 8.02 -10.41
C THR A 110 0.05 7.97 -11.42
N ASN A 111 0.99 8.91 -11.33
CA ASN A 111 2.13 8.95 -12.24
C ASN A 111 3.03 7.72 -12.07
N SER A 112 3.23 7.25 -10.85
CA SER A 112 4.02 6.05 -10.61
C SER A 112 3.36 4.80 -11.22
N ILE A 113 2.04 4.70 -11.15
CA ILE A 113 1.30 3.59 -11.76
C ILE A 113 1.37 3.68 -13.28
N LYS A 114 1.23 4.87 -13.85
CA LYS A 114 1.32 5.09 -15.31
C LYS A 114 2.70 4.72 -15.83
N ASP A 115 3.75 5.12 -15.13
CA ASP A 115 5.12 4.81 -15.53
C ASP A 115 5.33 3.30 -15.57
N ARG A 116 4.75 2.56 -14.63
CA ARG A 116 4.81 1.10 -14.65
C ARG A 116 4.13 0.52 -15.87
N LYS A 117 3.00 1.06 -16.29
CA LYS A 117 2.28 0.60 -17.48
C LYS A 117 3.05 0.92 -18.75
N SER A 118 3.72 2.06 -18.81
CA SER A 118 4.42 2.48 -20.01
C SER A 118 5.70 1.69 -20.28
N VAL A 119 6.21 0.98 -19.29
CA VAL A 119 7.41 0.15 -19.41
C VAL A 119 7.10 -1.20 -20.07
N VAL A 120 5.84 -1.57 -20.10
CA VAL A 120 5.41 -2.82 -20.73
C VAL A 120 5.29 -2.68 -22.27
#